data_9f0d73829525f491a35b580ff6040fd6
#
_entry.id   9f0d73829525f491a35b580ff6040fd6
#
_cell.length_a   1.000
_cell.length_b   1.000
_cell.length_c   1.000
_cell.angle_alpha   90.00
_cell.angle_beta   90.00
_cell.angle_gamma   90.00
#
_symmetry.space_group_name_H-M   'P 1'
#
loop_
_entity.id
_entity.type
_entity.pdbx_description
1 polymer ?
#
loop_
_entity_poly.entity_id
_entity_poly.type
_entity_poly.pdbx_seq_one_letter_code
_entity_poly.pdbx_strand_id
1 'polypeptide(L)'
;MIQLSACIASVNFYGDADRFNSCEVPAGEAAMKPEAAMKVYDIPILLMSIYHLIEWIKTTIVLTVTCVGINLMWLYYPLVLNTLYGLIATIVTMIAIFSEEGEACASAQPTRNLWLKIDILIFWVTFFVFIGPVLPLRFMSKEKHDELLNAKDDDDEDGSDDD
;
A
#
# COMPACT_ATOMS: atom_id res chain seq x y z
N MET A 1 -11.62 -5.76 0.44
CA MET A 1 -12.34 -5.07 -0.65
C MET A 1 -11.50 -3.94 -1.25
N ILE A 2 -10.98 -2.97 -0.47
CA ILE A 2 -10.19 -1.82 -0.97
C ILE A 2 -9.01 -2.28 -1.86
N GLN A 3 -8.25 -3.29 -1.45
CA GLN A 3 -7.08 -3.77 -2.18
C GLN A 3 -7.44 -4.39 -3.55
N LEU A 4 -8.54 -5.12 -3.62
CA LEU A 4 -9.02 -5.66 -4.91
C LEU A 4 -9.47 -4.53 -5.85
N SER A 5 -10.20 -3.55 -5.31
CA SER A 5 -10.63 -2.39 -6.10
C SER A 5 -9.44 -1.58 -6.60
N ALA A 6 -8.41 -1.38 -5.76
CA ALA A 6 -7.17 -0.71 -6.14
C ALA A 6 -6.42 -1.49 -7.23
N CYS A 7 -6.32 -2.81 -7.11
CA CYS A 7 -5.71 -3.67 -8.13
C CYS A 7 -6.43 -3.54 -9.48
N ILE A 8 -7.76 -3.66 -9.50
CA ILE A 8 -8.57 -3.54 -10.72
C ILE A 8 -8.42 -2.14 -11.33
N ALA A 9 -8.45 -1.10 -10.51
CA ALA A 9 -8.25 0.27 -10.98
C ALA A 9 -6.85 0.46 -11.59
N SER A 10 -5.79 -0.02 -10.94
CA SER A 10 -4.42 0.07 -11.45
C SER A 10 -4.27 -0.64 -12.81
N VAL A 11 -4.89 -1.80 -12.98
CA VAL A 11 -4.89 -2.50 -14.28
C VAL A 11 -5.62 -1.69 -15.35
N ASN A 12 -6.75 -1.07 -15.01
CA ASN A 12 -7.47 -0.19 -15.94
C ASN A 12 -6.64 1.03 -16.33
N PHE A 13 -5.98 1.69 -15.38
CA PHE A 13 -5.11 2.84 -15.67
C PHE A 13 -3.82 2.47 -16.40
N TYR A 14 -3.37 1.23 -16.29
CA TYR A 14 -2.28 0.72 -17.12
C TYR A 14 -2.68 0.69 -18.60
N GLY A 15 -3.92 0.33 -18.91
CA GLY A 15 -4.49 0.28 -20.27
C GLY A 15 -5.18 1.57 -20.74
N ASP A 16 -5.10 2.66 -19.98
CA ASP A 16 -5.77 3.92 -20.29
C ASP A 16 -5.26 4.55 -21.61
N ALA A 17 -6.17 5.23 -22.30
CA ALA A 17 -5.87 5.93 -23.54
C ALA A 17 -4.80 7.01 -23.38
N ASP A 18 -4.74 7.66 -22.20
CA ASP A 18 -3.73 8.67 -21.86
C ASP A 18 -2.31 8.13 -21.90
N ARG A 19 -2.12 6.80 -21.79
CA ARG A 19 -0.82 6.15 -21.88
C ARG A 19 -0.04 6.51 -23.14
N PHE A 20 -0.74 6.76 -24.24
CA PHE A 20 -0.12 7.03 -25.55
C PHE A 20 0.15 8.51 -25.78
N ASN A 21 -0.24 9.39 -24.86
CA ASN A 21 0.04 10.80 -24.95
C ASN A 21 1.54 11.06 -24.76
N SER A 22 2.15 11.77 -25.69
CA SER A 22 3.55 12.17 -25.58
C SER A 22 3.71 13.27 -24.53
N CYS A 23 4.69 13.11 -23.65
CA CYS A 23 5.05 14.12 -22.68
C CYS A 23 6.00 15.14 -23.35
N GLU A 24 5.66 16.42 -23.28
CA GLU A 24 6.54 17.49 -23.74
C GLU A 24 7.46 17.91 -22.60
N VAL A 25 8.75 17.72 -22.80
CA VAL A 25 9.78 18.23 -21.87
C VAL A 25 9.96 19.75 -22.13
N PRO A 26 10.09 20.58 -21.07
CA PRO A 26 10.29 22.02 -21.22
C PRO A 26 11.44 22.36 -22.14
N ALA A 27 11.29 23.47 -22.89
CA ALA A 27 12.22 23.91 -23.94
C ALA A 27 13.65 24.07 -23.41
N GLY A 28 14.56 23.22 -23.88
CA GLY A 28 15.98 23.23 -23.51
C GLY A 28 16.59 21.83 -23.41
N GLU A 29 15.81 20.81 -23.13
CA GLU A 29 16.22 19.42 -23.13
C GLU A 29 15.63 18.68 -24.33
N ALA A 30 16.35 17.68 -24.84
CA ALA A 30 15.89 16.90 -25.97
C ALA A 30 14.52 16.27 -25.62
N ALA A 31 13.50 16.56 -26.44
CA ALA A 31 12.16 16.01 -26.26
C ALA A 31 12.23 14.51 -25.92
N MET A 32 11.65 14.14 -24.82
CA MET A 32 11.64 12.74 -24.37
C MET A 32 11.01 11.89 -25.47
N LYS A 33 11.68 10.79 -25.82
CA LYS A 33 11.13 9.89 -26.84
C LYS A 33 9.78 9.37 -26.32
N PRO A 34 8.75 9.26 -27.20
CA PRO A 34 7.41 8.79 -26.79
C PRO A 34 7.43 7.48 -26.00
N GLU A 35 8.35 6.57 -26.33
CA GLU A 35 8.53 5.30 -25.61
C GLU A 35 9.06 5.48 -24.18
N ALA A 36 9.87 6.50 -23.92
CA ALA A 36 10.35 6.79 -22.57
C ALA A 36 9.25 7.46 -21.75
N ALA A 37 8.49 8.36 -22.34
CA ALA A 37 7.35 9.02 -21.72
C ALA A 37 6.26 8.03 -21.28
N MET A 38 5.95 7.02 -22.09
CA MET A 38 5.01 5.97 -21.72
C MET A 38 5.48 5.17 -20.49
N LYS A 39 6.79 4.95 -20.38
CA LYS A 39 7.35 4.10 -19.30
C LYS A 39 7.40 4.78 -17.94
N VAL A 40 7.36 6.09 -17.86
CA VAL A 40 7.46 6.83 -16.58
C VAL A 40 6.40 6.35 -15.58
N TYR A 41 5.17 6.18 -16.01
CA TYR A 41 4.08 5.72 -15.14
C TYR A 41 3.78 4.21 -15.25
N ASP A 42 4.24 3.53 -16.29
CA ASP A 42 3.98 2.10 -16.49
C ASP A 42 4.58 1.25 -15.37
N ILE A 43 5.85 1.49 -15.03
CA ILE A 43 6.54 0.74 -13.99
C ILE A 43 5.88 0.96 -12.62
N PRO A 44 5.65 2.21 -12.15
CA PRO A 44 4.93 2.45 -10.91
C PRO A 44 3.55 1.78 -10.85
N ILE A 45 2.73 1.94 -11.87
CA ILE A 45 1.38 1.34 -11.91
C ILE A 45 1.46 -0.19 -11.83
N LEU A 46 2.41 -0.80 -12.55
CA LEU A 46 2.61 -2.25 -12.50
C LEU A 46 3.04 -2.74 -11.12
N LEU A 47 4.02 -2.06 -10.50
CA LEU A 47 4.51 -2.40 -9.16
C LEU A 47 3.41 -2.32 -8.13
N MET A 48 2.61 -1.24 -8.14
CA MET A 48 1.50 -1.06 -7.22
C MET A 48 0.37 -2.06 -7.50
N SER A 49 0.10 -2.40 -8.76
CA SER A 49 -0.87 -3.45 -9.11
C SER A 49 -0.50 -4.81 -8.51
N ILE A 50 0.78 -5.19 -8.62
CA ILE A 50 1.30 -6.43 -8.03
C ILE A 50 1.19 -6.39 -6.51
N TYR A 51 1.53 -5.27 -5.87
CA TYR A 51 1.39 -5.08 -4.44
C TYR A 51 -0.05 -5.32 -3.98
N HIS A 52 -1.01 -4.65 -4.61
CA HIS A 52 -2.42 -4.78 -4.24
C HIS A 52 -2.98 -6.18 -4.48
N LEU A 53 -2.54 -6.85 -5.54
CA LEU A 53 -2.93 -8.23 -5.82
C LEU A 53 -2.46 -9.18 -4.72
N ILE A 54 -1.18 -9.09 -4.35
CA ILE A 54 -0.60 -9.93 -3.29
C ILE A 54 -1.28 -9.61 -1.95
N GLU A 55 -1.52 -8.33 -1.65
CA GLU A 55 -2.17 -7.89 -0.42
C GLU A 55 -3.61 -8.41 -0.34
N TRP A 56 -4.34 -8.40 -1.45
CA TRP A 56 -5.69 -8.95 -1.51
C TRP A 56 -5.70 -10.47 -1.27
N ILE A 57 -4.82 -11.22 -1.96
CA ILE A 57 -4.69 -12.68 -1.78
C ILE A 57 -4.34 -13.00 -0.32
N LYS A 58 -3.36 -12.31 0.23
CA LYS A 58 -2.90 -12.45 1.61
C LYS A 58 -4.05 -12.21 2.61
N THR A 59 -4.76 -11.10 2.45
CA THR A 59 -5.88 -10.75 3.33
C THR A 59 -7.00 -11.78 3.25
N THR A 60 -7.27 -12.30 2.07
CA THR A 60 -8.28 -13.35 1.87
C THR A 60 -7.87 -14.65 2.57
N ILE A 61 -6.61 -15.06 2.43
CA ILE A 61 -6.09 -16.27 3.12
C ILE A 61 -6.15 -16.08 4.63
N VAL A 62 -5.67 -14.93 5.16
CA VAL A 62 -5.70 -14.65 6.60
C VAL A 62 -7.12 -14.72 7.13
N LEU A 63 -8.08 -14.09 6.46
CA LEU A 63 -9.48 -14.09 6.87
C LEU A 63 -10.06 -15.50 6.88
N THR A 64 -9.82 -16.27 5.83
CA THR A 64 -10.33 -17.65 5.72
C THR A 64 -9.76 -18.56 6.82
N VAL A 65 -8.46 -18.48 7.04
CA VAL A 65 -7.75 -19.33 8.02
C VAL A 65 -8.10 -18.95 9.45
N THR A 66 -8.33 -17.64 9.72
CA THR A 66 -8.81 -17.19 11.03
C THR A 66 -10.21 -17.73 11.33
N CYS A 67 -11.10 -17.76 10.34
CA CYS A 67 -12.44 -18.36 10.49
C CYS A 67 -12.40 -19.85 10.80
N VAL A 68 -11.34 -20.57 10.41
CA VAL A 68 -11.14 -22.02 10.65
C VAL A 68 -10.39 -22.28 11.97
N GLY A 69 -9.89 -21.24 12.65
CA GLY A 69 -9.20 -21.37 13.95
C GLY A 69 -7.77 -21.93 13.85
N ILE A 70 -7.12 -21.86 12.69
CA ILE A 70 -5.75 -22.32 12.51
C ILE A 70 -4.76 -21.23 12.96
N ASN A 71 -3.68 -21.65 13.66
CA ASN A 71 -2.64 -20.74 14.10
C ASN A 71 -1.82 -20.19 12.93
N LEU A 72 -1.83 -18.86 12.76
CA LEU A 72 -1.28 -18.13 11.61
C LEU A 72 0.16 -17.63 11.79
N MET A 73 0.87 -18.04 12.85
CA MET A 73 2.21 -17.50 13.15
C MET A 73 3.20 -17.65 12.00
N TRP A 74 3.11 -18.70 11.20
CA TRP A 74 4.00 -18.92 10.04
C TRP A 74 3.68 -18.04 8.83
N LEU A 75 2.44 -17.55 8.72
CA LEU A 75 2.03 -16.60 7.65
C LEU A 75 2.59 -15.19 7.84
N TYR A 76 3.15 -14.93 9.01
CA TYR A 76 3.64 -13.59 9.36
C TYR A 76 4.85 -13.15 8.52
N TYR A 77 5.75 -14.06 8.16
CA TYR A 77 6.93 -13.73 7.35
C TYR A 77 6.57 -13.23 5.95
N PRO A 78 5.68 -13.89 5.18
CA PRO A 78 5.20 -13.33 3.91
C PRO A 78 4.50 -11.98 4.06
N LEU A 79 3.85 -11.75 5.21
CA LEU A 79 3.19 -10.48 5.53
C LEU A 79 4.18 -9.30 5.57
N VAL A 80 5.29 -9.49 6.28
CA VAL A 80 6.35 -8.48 6.40
C VAL A 80 7.03 -8.22 5.06
N LEU A 81 7.31 -9.27 4.29
CA LEU A 81 7.93 -9.15 2.97
C LEU A 81 7.06 -8.35 1.99
N ASN A 82 5.74 -8.59 1.98
CA ASN A 82 4.86 -7.82 1.11
C ASN A 82 4.76 -6.34 1.53
N THR A 83 4.83 -6.05 2.82
CA THR A 83 4.86 -4.66 3.30
C THR A 83 6.15 -3.96 2.87
N LEU A 84 7.29 -4.64 2.94
CA LEU A 84 8.56 -4.12 2.46
C LEU A 84 8.53 -3.88 0.94
N TYR A 85 7.96 -4.82 0.18
CA TYR A 85 7.74 -4.64 -1.25
C TYR A 85 6.84 -3.42 -1.53
N GLY A 86 5.73 -3.27 -0.82
CA GLY A 86 4.83 -2.12 -0.93
C GLY A 86 5.53 -0.79 -0.63
N LEU A 87 6.40 -0.76 0.37
CA LEU A 87 7.19 0.42 0.69
C LEU A 87 8.14 0.79 -0.47
N ILE A 88 8.84 -0.19 -1.02
CA ILE A 88 9.73 0.02 -2.18
C ILE A 88 8.93 0.50 -3.40
N ALA A 89 7.80 -0.15 -3.70
CA ALA A 89 6.92 0.23 -4.80
C ALA A 89 6.41 1.68 -4.64
N THR A 90 6.03 2.06 -3.42
CA THR A 90 5.58 3.42 -3.10
C THR A 90 6.71 4.45 -3.28
N ILE A 91 7.93 4.14 -2.82
CA ILE A 91 9.09 5.03 -3.01
C ILE A 91 9.38 5.21 -4.51
N VAL A 92 9.39 4.14 -5.30
CA VAL A 92 9.58 4.20 -6.76
C VAL A 92 8.49 5.05 -7.40
N THR A 93 7.23 4.89 -6.96
CA THR A 93 6.10 5.67 -7.45
C THR A 93 6.25 7.15 -7.11
N MET A 94 6.68 7.47 -5.89
CA MET A 94 6.96 8.86 -5.49
C MET A 94 8.07 9.48 -6.34
N ILE A 95 9.17 8.77 -6.55
CA ILE A 95 10.26 9.23 -7.41
C ILE A 95 9.74 9.50 -8.83
N ALA A 96 8.94 8.59 -9.39
CA ALA A 96 8.41 8.74 -10.74
C ALA A 96 7.46 9.94 -10.87
N ILE A 97 6.62 10.24 -9.86
CA ILE A 97 5.69 11.37 -9.89
C ILE A 97 6.41 12.71 -9.71
N PHE A 98 7.39 12.78 -8.81
CA PHE A 98 8.08 14.02 -8.44
C PHE A 98 9.38 14.24 -9.23
N SER A 99 9.73 13.36 -10.17
CA SER A 99 10.82 13.61 -11.11
C SER A 99 10.41 14.67 -12.13
N GLU A 100 11.39 15.35 -12.72
CA GLU A 100 11.16 16.31 -13.81
C GLU A 100 10.36 15.68 -14.96
N GLU A 101 10.67 14.43 -15.28
CA GLU A 101 9.95 13.64 -16.29
C GLU A 101 8.49 13.36 -15.88
N GLY A 102 8.25 13.03 -14.60
CA GLY A 102 6.91 12.80 -14.08
C GLY A 102 6.06 14.06 -14.08
N GLU A 103 6.63 15.19 -13.70
CA GLU A 103 5.93 16.49 -13.74
C GLU A 103 5.60 16.91 -15.18
N ALA A 104 6.53 16.73 -16.12
CA ALA A 104 6.29 16.99 -17.54
C ALA A 104 5.17 16.09 -18.10
N CYS A 105 5.09 14.83 -17.64
CA CYS A 105 4.04 13.90 -18.06
C CYS A 105 2.69 14.12 -17.35
N ALA A 106 2.65 14.86 -16.25
CA ALA A 106 1.43 15.07 -15.47
C ALA A 106 0.32 15.77 -16.27
N SER A 107 0.69 16.70 -17.16
CA SER A 107 -0.26 17.39 -18.04
C SER A 107 -0.75 16.52 -19.20
N ALA A 108 0.09 15.65 -19.74
CA ALA A 108 -0.24 14.75 -20.85
C ALA A 108 -1.01 13.51 -20.39
N GLN A 109 -0.76 13.05 -19.16
CA GLN A 109 -1.38 11.85 -18.58
C GLN A 109 -2.02 12.15 -17.20
N PRO A 110 -2.98 13.07 -17.12
CA PRO A 110 -3.51 13.57 -15.85
C PRO A 110 -4.21 12.49 -15.04
N THR A 111 -4.93 11.58 -15.68
CA THR A 111 -5.69 10.51 -15.03
C THR A 111 -4.76 9.53 -14.34
N ARG A 112 -3.68 9.13 -15.01
CA ARG A 112 -2.68 8.20 -14.48
C ARG A 112 -1.87 8.83 -13.34
N ASN A 113 -1.48 10.09 -13.48
CA ASN A 113 -0.80 10.85 -12.42
C ASN A 113 -1.68 10.99 -11.17
N LEU A 114 -2.96 11.33 -11.33
CA LEU A 114 -3.90 11.41 -10.23
C LEU A 114 -4.09 10.06 -9.54
N TRP A 115 -4.23 8.99 -10.33
CA TRP A 115 -4.37 7.65 -9.79
C TRP A 115 -3.16 7.25 -8.92
N LEU A 116 -1.94 7.47 -9.39
CA LEU A 116 -0.73 7.15 -8.63
C LEU A 116 -0.64 7.93 -7.30
N LYS A 117 -1.09 9.19 -7.27
CA LYS A 117 -1.18 9.98 -6.02
C LYS A 117 -2.19 9.39 -5.05
N ILE A 118 -3.35 8.96 -5.55
CA ILE A 118 -4.37 8.28 -4.74
C ILE A 118 -3.82 6.95 -4.21
N ASP A 119 -3.09 6.22 -5.02
CA ASP A 119 -2.51 4.92 -4.68
C ASP A 119 -1.46 5.02 -3.57
N ILE A 120 -0.59 6.04 -3.64
CA ILE A 120 0.32 6.39 -2.54
C ILE A 120 -0.45 6.69 -1.24
N LEU A 121 -1.53 7.45 -1.33
CA LEU A 121 -2.35 7.76 -0.17
C LEU A 121 -2.99 6.49 0.43
N ILE A 122 -3.54 5.61 -0.41
CA ILE A 122 -4.10 4.31 0.01
C ILE A 122 -3.03 3.49 0.74
N PHE A 123 -1.81 3.42 0.19
CA PHE A 123 -0.71 2.71 0.83
C PHE A 123 -0.41 3.27 2.23
N TRP A 124 -0.21 4.59 2.35
CA TRP A 124 0.13 5.20 3.64
C TRP A 124 -0.99 5.08 4.68
N VAL A 125 -2.24 5.29 4.28
CA VAL A 125 -3.39 5.07 5.17
C VAL A 125 -3.42 3.62 5.65
N THR A 126 -3.27 2.66 4.75
CA THR A 126 -3.22 1.24 5.09
C THR A 126 -2.04 0.93 6.01
N PHE A 127 -0.87 1.47 5.72
CA PHE A 127 0.34 1.28 6.52
C PHE A 127 0.15 1.79 7.95
N PHE A 128 -0.29 3.01 8.14
CA PHE A 128 -0.44 3.60 9.47
C PHE A 128 -1.60 3.02 10.26
N VAL A 129 -2.72 2.68 9.62
CA VAL A 129 -3.90 2.13 10.30
C VAL A 129 -3.70 0.67 10.72
N PHE A 130 -3.06 -0.14 9.87
CA PHE A 130 -2.97 -1.57 10.12
C PHE A 130 -1.61 -2.03 10.64
N ILE A 131 -0.52 -1.41 10.23
CA ILE A 131 0.83 -1.83 10.63
C ILE A 131 1.33 -1.05 11.83
N GLY A 132 1.04 0.26 11.89
CA GLY A 132 1.47 1.14 12.96
C GLY A 132 1.11 0.64 14.38
N PRO A 133 -0.14 0.20 14.63
CA PRO A 133 -0.54 -0.33 15.92
C PRO A 133 0.07 -1.70 16.27
N VAL A 134 0.33 -2.53 15.27
CA VAL A 134 0.84 -3.90 15.47
C VAL A 134 2.35 -3.91 15.80
N LEU A 135 3.11 -2.99 15.24
CA LEU A 135 4.55 -2.90 15.45
C LEU A 135 4.94 -2.71 16.93
N PRO A 136 4.40 -1.73 17.67
CA PRO A 136 4.72 -1.54 19.08
C PRO A 136 4.38 -2.76 19.95
N LEU A 137 3.21 -3.38 19.71
CA LEU A 137 2.76 -4.55 20.47
C LEU A 137 3.70 -5.75 20.34
N ARG A 138 4.39 -5.86 19.21
CA ARG A 138 5.32 -6.97 18.97
C ARG A 138 6.69 -6.76 19.56
N PHE A 139 7.13 -5.50 19.74
CA PHE A 139 8.38 -5.17 20.40
C PHE A 139 8.23 -5.07 21.92
N MET A 140 7.00 -5.16 22.45
CA MET A 140 6.78 -5.26 23.89
C MET A 140 7.29 -6.61 24.38
N SER A 141 8.03 -6.57 25.49
CA SER A 141 8.44 -7.79 26.17
C SER A 141 7.17 -8.55 26.61
N LYS A 142 7.24 -9.89 26.60
CA LYS A 142 6.12 -10.74 27.02
C LYS A 142 5.61 -10.34 28.42
N GLU A 143 6.52 -9.98 29.31
CA GLU A 143 6.23 -9.52 30.66
C GLU A 143 5.36 -8.25 30.71
N LYS A 144 5.63 -7.29 29.83
CA LYS A 144 4.85 -6.06 29.72
C LYS A 144 3.48 -6.26 29.05
N HIS A 145 3.38 -7.27 28.19
CA HIS A 145 2.12 -7.67 27.59
C HIS A 145 1.21 -8.34 28.62
N ASP A 146 1.76 -9.24 29.45
CA ASP A 146 1.06 -9.93 30.52
C ASP A 146 0.61 -8.94 31.60
N GLU A 147 1.41 -7.91 31.91
CA GLU A 147 1.06 -6.82 32.84
C GLU A 147 -0.14 -6.01 32.35
N LEU A 148 -0.21 -5.70 31.05
CA LEU A 148 -1.33 -4.95 30.46
C LEU A 148 -2.62 -5.79 30.39
N LEU A 149 -2.53 -7.10 30.21
CA LEU A 149 -3.68 -7.99 30.24
C LEU A 149 -4.25 -8.09 31.67
N ASN A 150 -3.39 -8.27 32.67
CA ASN A 150 -3.80 -8.35 34.06
C ASN A 150 -4.41 -7.04 34.59
N ALA A 151 -3.85 -5.88 34.20
CA ALA A 151 -4.41 -4.57 34.57
C ALA A 151 -5.83 -4.35 34.00
N LYS A 152 -6.16 -4.96 32.87
CA LYS A 152 -7.50 -4.84 32.30
C LYS A 152 -8.52 -5.73 33.03
N ASP A 153 -8.12 -6.89 33.51
CA ASP A 153 -8.99 -7.79 34.25
C ASP A 153 -9.35 -7.21 35.63
N ASP A 154 -8.44 -6.44 36.26
CA ASP A 154 -8.69 -5.76 37.53
C ASP A 154 -9.73 -4.61 37.44
N ASP A 155 -9.79 -3.92 36.29
CA ASP A 155 -10.76 -2.84 36.04
C ASP A 155 -12.20 -3.38 35.82
N ASP A 156 -12.35 -4.63 35.36
CA ASP A 156 -13.67 -5.24 35.10
C ASP A 156 -14.30 -5.88 36.38
N GLU A 157 -13.52 -6.16 37.45
CA GLU A 157 -14.03 -6.72 38.68
C GLU A 157 -14.64 -5.68 39.66
N ASP A 158 -14.16 -4.43 39.64
CA ASP A 158 -14.63 -3.37 40.54
C ASP A 158 -16.02 -2.79 40.16
N GLY A 159 -16.57 -3.19 39.00
CA GLY A 159 -17.84 -2.67 38.48
C GLY A 159 -19.08 -3.47 38.85
N SER A 160 -19.00 -4.57 39.62
CA SER A 160 -20.13 -5.50 39.83
C SER A 160 -20.77 -5.50 41.22
N ASP A 161 -20.37 -4.66 42.19
CA ASP A 161 -20.85 -4.71 43.57
C ASP A 161 -21.82 -3.55 43.99
N ASP A 162 -22.43 -2.85 43.04
CA ASP A 162 -23.46 -1.84 43.35
C ASP A 162 -24.81 -2.20 42.70
N ASP A 163 -25.53 -3.19 43.33
CA ASP A 163 -26.98 -3.36 43.24
C ASP A 163 -27.55 -4.02 44.51
#